data_30c12c75d53ae32c60e04f6c45cdd93b
#
_entry.id   30c12c75d53ae32c60e04f6c45cdd93b
#
_cell.length_a   1.000
_cell.length_b   1.000
_cell.length_c   1.000
_cell.angle_alpha   90.00
_cell.angle_beta   90.00
_cell.angle_gamma   90.00
#
_symmetry.space_group_name_H-M   'P 1'
#
loop_
_entity.id
_entity.type
_entity.pdbx_description
1 polymer ?
#
loop_
_entity_poly.entity_id
_entity_poly.type
_entity_poly.pdbx_seq_one_letter_code
_entity_poly.pdbx_strand_id
1 'polypeptide(L)'
;MDLPAIQQALRDAGYDGWLFYDFHNRDAIAARILKMDTTRFASRRWYYYIPASGEPQKLVHRIEPWRCDHLPGAKHVYLPWQQQQSLLRAMLGDAKKVAMQYSPNNAIPYVSIIDAGTVELIRSFGVEVVSSADLVGRFEAHLSMDELKIDRSFVNDMLDDSQDKALVEGVI
;
A
#
# COMPACT_ATOMS: atom_id res chain seq x y z
N MET A 1 6.05 -5.70 7.98
CA MET A 1 4.74 -5.03 8.18
C MET A 1 4.34 -5.19 9.64
N ASP A 2 3.99 -4.10 10.31
CA ASP A 2 3.49 -4.10 11.71
C ASP A 2 1.94 -4.12 11.69
N LEU A 3 1.37 -5.32 11.68
CA LEU A 3 -0.09 -5.51 11.61
C LEU A 3 -0.84 -4.87 12.81
N PRO A 4 -0.40 -5.07 14.07
CA PRO A 4 -1.06 -4.44 15.20
C PRO A 4 -1.10 -2.91 15.13
N ALA A 5 0.01 -2.28 14.70
CA ALA A 5 0.06 -0.82 14.55
C ALA A 5 -0.86 -0.32 13.44
N ILE A 6 -0.96 -1.05 12.30
CA ILE A 6 -1.90 -0.71 11.23
C ILE A 6 -3.34 -0.80 11.72
N GLN A 7 -3.69 -1.88 12.40
CA GLN A 7 -5.05 -2.06 12.94
C GLN A 7 -5.41 -1.00 13.98
N GLN A 8 -4.45 -0.58 14.82
CA GLN A 8 -4.69 0.52 15.74
C GLN A 8 -4.93 1.83 15.00
N ALA A 9 -4.12 2.14 14.00
CA ALA A 9 -4.30 3.35 13.19
C ALA A 9 -5.66 3.39 12.45
N LEU A 10 -6.13 2.25 11.99
CA LEU A 10 -7.46 2.13 11.38
C LEU A 10 -8.57 2.45 12.38
N ARG A 11 -8.49 1.92 13.59
CA ARG A 11 -9.45 2.22 14.67
C ARG A 11 -9.44 3.70 15.03
N ASP A 12 -8.25 4.28 15.18
CA ASP A 12 -8.08 5.70 15.54
C ASP A 12 -8.67 6.62 14.45
N ALA A 13 -8.57 6.22 13.17
CA ALA A 13 -9.13 6.94 12.03
C ALA A 13 -10.65 6.68 11.81
N GLY A 14 -11.25 5.73 12.52
CA GLY A 14 -12.63 5.30 12.30
C GLY A 14 -12.86 4.61 10.96
N TYR A 15 -11.85 3.85 10.48
CA TYR A 15 -11.93 3.04 9.27
C TYR A 15 -12.13 1.58 9.63
N ASP A 16 -12.94 0.87 8.84
CA ASP A 16 -13.20 -0.56 9.05
C ASP A 16 -12.05 -1.43 8.54
N GLY A 17 -11.23 -0.90 7.64
CA GLY A 17 -10.06 -1.60 7.14
C GLY A 17 -9.29 -0.84 6.07
N TRP A 18 -8.19 -1.44 5.64
CA TRP A 18 -7.35 -0.99 4.54
C TRP A 18 -7.29 -2.08 3.47
N LEU A 19 -7.80 -1.77 2.27
CA LEU A 19 -7.76 -2.66 1.12
C LEU A 19 -6.62 -2.26 0.19
N PHE A 20 -5.61 -3.10 0.11
CA PHE A 20 -4.58 -3.03 -0.91
C PHE A 20 -5.03 -3.79 -2.16
N TYR A 21 -4.73 -3.24 -3.31
CA TYR A 21 -5.00 -3.81 -4.61
C TYR A 21 -3.83 -3.52 -5.54
N ASP A 22 -3.47 -4.49 -6.35
CA ASP A 22 -2.53 -4.24 -7.42
C ASP A 22 -2.78 -5.12 -8.64
N PHE A 23 -2.35 -4.61 -9.78
CA PHE A 23 -2.31 -5.27 -11.07
C PHE A 23 -1.04 -4.83 -11.80
N HIS A 24 -0.18 -5.77 -12.16
CA HIS A 24 1.08 -5.55 -12.87
C HIS A 24 2.16 -4.77 -12.08
N ASN A 25 2.21 -4.94 -10.75
CA ASN A 25 3.17 -4.26 -9.87
C ASN A 25 3.15 -2.72 -10.01
N ARG A 26 1.96 -2.13 -10.19
CA ARG A 26 1.81 -0.68 -10.33
C ARG A 26 1.71 0.07 -9.02
N ASP A 27 1.29 -0.61 -7.96
CA ASP A 27 1.19 0.01 -6.64
C ASP A 27 2.50 -0.15 -5.87
N ALA A 28 3.42 0.81 -6.07
CA ALA A 28 4.69 0.85 -5.38
C ALA A 28 4.54 1.10 -3.87
N ILE A 29 3.47 1.75 -3.43
CA ILE A 29 3.15 1.98 -2.01
C ILE A 29 2.79 0.66 -1.35
N ALA A 30 1.86 -0.10 -1.94
CA ALA A 30 1.52 -1.44 -1.45
C ALA A 30 2.74 -2.35 -1.43
N ALA A 31 3.58 -2.28 -2.47
CA ALA A 31 4.80 -3.08 -2.54
C ALA A 31 5.75 -2.80 -1.37
N ARG A 32 5.96 -1.54 -1.01
CA ARG A 32 6.83 -1.16 0.12
C ARG A 32 6.23 -1.54 1.46
N ILE A 33 5.00 -1.13 1.74
CA ILE A 33 4.33 -1.37 3.03
C ILE A 33 4.18 -2.86 3.32
N LEU A 34 3.78 -3.63 2.32
CA LEU A 34 3.56 -5.07 2.43
C LEU A 34 4.83 -5.90 2.19
N LYS A 35 5.96 -5.27 1.82
CA LYS A 35 7.22 -5.94 1.47
C LYS A 35 7.04 -7.00 0.39
N MET A 36 6.35 -6.62 -0.70
CA MET A 36 6.06 -7.50 -1.82
C MET A 36 7.33 -7.76 -2.65
N ASP A 37 7.49 -8.98 -3.11
CA ASP A 37 8.51 -9.30 -4.12
C ASP A 37 8.07 -8.74 -5.49
N THR A 38 8.68 -7.64 -5.91
CA THR A 38 8.42 -6.98 -7.20
C THR A 38 9.30 -7.51 -8.33
N THR A 39 10.27 -8.37 -8.05
CA THR A 39 11.12 -8.99 -9.08
C THR A 39 10.34 -10.01 -9.89
N ARG A 40 9.31 -10.61 -9.31
CA ARG A 40 8.39 -11.52 -9.99
C ARG A 40 7.28 -10.73 -10.66
N PHE A 41 7.07 -11.00 -11.94
CA PHE A 41 6.00 -10.38 -12.69
C PHE A 41 4.63 -10.76 -12.12
N ALA A 42 3.73 -9.76 -11.99
CA ALA A 42 2.34 -9.95 -11.59
C ALA A 42 1.43 -9.68 -12.79
N SER A 43 0.81 -10.73 -13.32
CA SER A 43 -0.08 -10.63 -14.48
C SER A 43 -1.56 -10.63 -14.11
N ARG A 44 -1.86 -10.81 -12.85
CA ARG A 44 -3.23 -10.94 -12.34
C ARG A 44 -3.46 -10.02 -11.15
N ARG A 45 -4.72 -9.59 -10.99
CA ARG A 45 -5.14 -8.78 -9.85
C ARG A 45 -5.02 -9.59 -8.57
N TRP A 46 -4.52 -8.94 -7.52
CA TRP A 46 -4.58 -9.45 -6.16
C TRP A 46 -5.09 -8.38 -5.22
N TYR A 47 -5.63 -8.82 -4.10
CA TYR A 47 -6.15 -7.95 -3.04
C TYR A 47 -5.65 -8.46 -1.69
N TYR A 48 -5.36 -7.53 -0.80
CA TYR A 48 -5.04 -7.81 0.58
C TYR A 48 -5.82 -6.85 1.46
N TYR A 49 -6.68 -7.39 2.29
CA TYR A 49 -7.53 -6.63 3.19
C TYR A 49 -7.06 -6.77 4.63
N ILE A 50 -6.76 -5.66 5.28
CA ILE A 50 -6.44 -5.58 6.70
C ILE A 50 -7.66 -4.96 7.38
N PRO A 51 -8.49 -5.73 8.10
CA PRO A 51 -9.58 -5.17 8.89
C PRO A 51 -9.04 -4.42 10.11
N ALA A 52 -9.79 -3.45 10.64
CA ALA A 52 -9.45 -2.73 11.87
C ALA A 52 -9.38 -3.68 13.09
N SER A 53 -10.06 -4.83 13.02
CA SER A 53 -10.01 -5.91 14.01
C SER A 53 -10.20 -7.26 13.31
N GLY A 54 -9.51 -8.28 13.82
CA GLY A 54 -9.59 -9.63 13.27
C GLY A 54 -8.44 -9.97 12.32
N GLU A 55 -8.59 -11.09 11.65
CA GLU A 55 -7.56 -11.65 10.78
C GLU A 55 -7.59 -10.98 9.39
N PRO A 56 -6.44 -10.60 8.81
CA PRO A 56 -6.37 -10.15 7.43
C PRO A 56 -6.80 -11.23 6.44
N GLN A 57 -7.15 -10.80 5.24
CA GLN A 57 -7.56 -11.69 4.17
C GLN A 57 -6.86 -11.34 2.87
N LYS A 58 -6.52 -12.33 2.07
CA LYS A 58 -5.89 -12.17 0.76
C LYS A 58 -6.67 -12.91 -0.31
N LEU A 59 -6.82 -12.25 -1.46
CA LEU A 59 -7.49 -12.79 -2.63
C LEU A 59 -6.52 -12.76 -3.81
N VAL A 60 -6.20 -13.94 -4.34
CA VAL A 60 -5.21 -14.13 -5.39
C VAL A 60 -5.77 -14.97 -6.54
N HIS A 61 -5.23 -14.78 -7.72
CA HIS A 61 -5.64 -15.58 -8.89
C HIS A 61 -4.98 -16.96 -8.89
N ARG A 62 -5.68 -17.97 -9.38
CA ARG A 62 -5.21 -19.35 -9.46
C ARG A 62 -3.91 -19.55 -10.23
N ILE A 63 -3.61 -18.67 -11.18
CA ILE A 63 -2.36 -18.73 -11.97
C ILE A 63 -1.17 -18.23 -11.15
N GLU A 64 -1.39 -17.35 -10.17
CA GLU A 64 -0.37 -16.77 -9.29
C GLU A 64 -0.70 -17.00 -7.80
N PRO A 65 -0.92 -18.27 -7.39
CA PRO A 65 -1.44 -18.58 -6.06
C PRO A 65 -0.46 -18.24 -4.93
N TRP A 66 0.83 -18.05 -5.25
CA TRP A 66 1.90 -17.69 -4.29
C TRP A 66 1.85 -16.20 -3.89
N ARG A 67 1.11 -15.37 -4.65
CA ARG A 67 1.05 -13.94 -4.37
C ARG A 67 0.51 -13.73 -2.95
N CYS A 68 1.15 -12.85 -2.19
CA CYS A 68 0.84 -12.57 -0.78
C CYS A 68 1.09 -13.75 0.20
N ASP A 69 1.83 -14.81 -0.17
CA ASP A 69 2.04 -15.97 0.74
C ASP A 69 2.82 -15.60 2.01
N HIS A 70 3.72 -14.63 1.92
CA HIS A 70 4.48 -14.11 3.06
C HIS A 70 3.64 -13.25 4.02
N LEU A 71 2.44 -12.84 3.62
CA LEU A 71 1.54 -12.06 4.46
C LEU A 71 0.68 -12.96 5.34
N PRO A 72 0.34 -12.55 6.58
CA PRO A 72 -0.60 -13.29 7.41
C PRO A 72 -2.02 -13.25 6.85
N GLY A 73 -2.86 -14.13 7.33
CA GLY A 73 -4.29 -14.10 7.07
C GLY A 73 -4.83 -15.17 6.13
N ALA A 74 -6.15 -15.28 6.11
CA ALA A 74 -6.87 -16.25 5.30
C ALA A 74 -6.69 -16.00 3.80
N LYS A 75 -6.51 -17.08 3.03
CA LYS A 75 -6.27 -17.01 1.59
C LYS A 75 -7.47 -17.50 0.79
N HIS A 76 -7.90 -16.68 -0.14
CA HIS A 76 -8.92 -17.01 -1.13
C HIS A 76 -8.30 -17.03 -2.53
N VAL A 77 -8.72 -18.01 -3.34
CA VAL A 77 -8.21 -18.17 -4.70
C VAL A 77 -9.37 -18.08 -5.68
N TYR A 78 -9.25 -17.20 -6.68
CA TYR A 78 -10.26 -17.07 -7.73
C TYR A 78 -9.71 -17.48 -9.10
N LEU A 79 -10.61 -17.83 -10.01
CA LEU A 79 -10.31 -18.07 -11.41
C LEU A 79 -11.12 -17.12 -12.33
N PRO A 80 -12.46 -17.19 -12.40
CA PRO A 80 -13.23 -16.26 -13.22
C PRO A 80 -13.47 -14.94 -12.46
N TRP A 81 -13.70 -13.87 -13.20
CA TRP A 81 -13.94 -12.54 -12.64
C TRP A 81 -15.18 -12.46 -11.74
N GLN A 82 -16.22 -13.28 -12.03
CA GLN A 82 -17.42 -13.35 -11.19
C GLN A 82 -17.08 -13.87 -9.78
N GLN A 83 -16.25 -14.88 -9.72
CA GLN A 83 -15.77 -15.42 -8.43
C GLN A 83 -14.89 -14.40 -7.70
N GLN A 84 -14.05 -13.67 -8.44
CA GLN A 84 -13.24 -12.59 -7.86
C GLN A 84 -14.12 -11.56 -7.16
N GLN A 85 -15.17 -11.07 -7.83
CA GLN A 85 -16.09 -10.08 -7.26
C GLN A 85 -16.85 -10.60 -6.04
N SER A 86 -17.36 -11.85 -6.12
CA SER A 86 -18.08 -12.49 -5.01
C SER A 86 -17.19 -12.64 -3.78
N LEU A 87 -15.96 -13.13 -3.96
CA LEU A 87 -15.01 -13.33 -2.87
C LEU A 87 -14.53 -11.99 -2.31
N LEU A 88 -14.30 -11.00 -3.16
CA LEU A 88 -13.89 -9.65 -2.72
C LEU A 88 -14.98 -9.00 -1.86
N ARG A 89 -16.25 -9.11 -2.28
CA ARG A 89 -17.38 -8.66 -1.47
C ARG A 89 -17.48 -9.39 -0.13
N ALA A 90 -17.34 -10.72 -0.15
CA ALA A 90 -17.37 -11.54 1.07
C ALA A 90 -16.21 -11.20 2.01
N MET A 91 -15.04 -10.91 1.48
CA MET A 91 -13.84 -10.52 2.21
C MET A 91 -14.00 -9.17 2.94
N LEU A 92 -14.72 -8.23 2.34
CA LEU A 92 -15.04 -6.94 2.95
C LEU A 92 -16.16 -7.06 4.01
N GLY A 93 -17.02 -8.09 3.91
CA GLY A 93 -18.08 -8.34 4.87
C GLY A 93 -19.02 -7.14 5.07
N ASP A 94 -19.17 -6.73 6.32
CA ASP A 94 -20.02 -5.59 6.71
C ASP A 94 -19.29 -4.24 6.77
N ALA A 95 -18.06 -4.18 6.29
CA ALA A 95 -17.27 -2.95 6.27
C ALA A 95 -18.02 -1.83 5.52
N LYS A 96 -18.04 -0.64 6.10
CA LYS A 96 -18.70 0.55 5.54
C LYS A 96 -17.71 1.57 5.02
N LYS A 97 -16.54 1.68 5.65
CA LYS A 97 -15.53 2.67 5.32
C LYS A 97 -14.15 2.03 5.22
N VAL A 98 -13.61 1.97 4.01
CA VAL A 98 -12.36 1.26 3.70
C VAL A 98 -11.37 2.21 3.04
N ALA A 99 -10.16 2.26 3.62
CA ALA A 99 -9.05 3.01 3.04
C ALA A 99 -8.48 2.28 1.82
N MET A 100 -8.15 3.03 0.79
CA MET A 100 -7.46 2.56 -0.41
C MET A 100 -6.49 3.62 -0.92
N GLN A 101 -5.53 3.26 -1.77
CA GLN A 101 -4.64 4.21 -2.43
C GLN A 101 -5.41 5.03 -3.49
N TYR A 102 -6.29 5.84 -2.98
CA TYR A 102 -7.21 6.70 -3.70
C TYR A 102 -7.16 8.11 -3.12
N SER A 103 -7.26 9.13 -3.96
CA SER A 103 -7.36 10.52 -3.52
C SER A 103 -8.55 11.20 -4.20
N PRO A 104 -9.54 11.67 -3.41
CA PRO A 104 -10.67 12.41 -3.96
C PRO A 104 -10.17 13.63 -4.78
N ASN A 105 -10.74 13.81 -5.97
CA ASN A 105 -10.36 14.90 -6.88
C ASN A 105 -8.85 14.95 -7.21
N ASN A 106 -8.14 13.83 -7.02
CA ASN A 106 -6.68 13.76 -7.20
C ASN A 106 -5.91 14.83 -6.37
N ALA A 107 -6.43 15.19 -5.19
CA ALA A 107 -5.85 16.24 -4.35
C ALA A 107 -4.42 15.87 -3.86
N ILE A 108 -4.15 14.57 -3.68
CA ILE A 108 -2.83 14.03 -3.34
C ILE A 108 -2.46 12.99 -4.41
N PRO A 109 -1.82 13.39 -5.52
CA PRO A 109 -1.51 12.49 -6.63
C PRO A 109 -0.68 11.28 -6.23
N TYR A 110 0.19 11.42 -5.25
CA TYR A 110 1.08 10.37 -4.76
C TYR A 110 0.33 9.10 -4.33
N VAL A 111 -0.81 9.23 -3.68
CA VAL A 111 -1.64 8.08 -3.24
C VAL A 111 -2.77 7.74 -4.21
N SER A 112 -2.90 8.44 -5.32
CA SER A 112 -3.97 8.21 -6.31
C SER A 112 -3.54 7.18 -7.35
N ILE A 113 -3.35 5.93 -6.93
CA ILE A 113 -2.76 4.86 -7.74
C ILE A 113 -3.82 3.90 -8.26
N ILE A 114 -4.88 3.66 -7.49
CA ILE A 114 -5.93 2.71 -7.85
C ILE A 114 -6.75 3.23 -9.02
N ASP A 115 -7.01 2.37 -9.99
CA ASP A 115 -7.86 2.71 -11.13
C ASP A 115 -9.31 2.98 -10.71
N ALA A 116 -9.96 3.89 -11.46
CA ALA A 116 -11.33 4.32 -11.19
C ALA A 116 -12.32 3.15 -11.16
N GLY A 117 -12.17 2.18 -12.09
CA GLY A 117 -13.05 1.02 -12.16
C GLY A 117 -12.98 0.14 -10.91
N THR A 118 -11.81 0.00 -10.28
CA THR A 118 -11.68 -0.71 -9.01
C THR A 118 -12.36 0.06 -7.87
N VAL A 119 -12.22 1.38 -7.82
CA VAL A 119 -12.93 2.21 -6.83
C VAL A 119 -14.46 2.10 -7.00
N GLU A 120 -14.94 2.17 -8.23
CA GLU A 120 -16.36 1.99 -8.57
C GLU A 120 -16.88 0.62 -8.14
N LEU A 121 -16.11 -0.44 -8.39
CA LEU A 121 -16.45 -1.81 -7.97
C LEU A 121 -16.62 -1.90 -6.45
N ILE A 122 -15.68 -1.37 -5.66
CA ILE A 122 -15.78 -1.41 -4.19
C ILE A 122 -16.98 -0.59 -3.71
N ARG A 123 -17.20 0.58 -4.28
CA ARG A 123 -18.37 1.41 -3.97
C ARG A 123 -19.71 0.72 -4.31
N SER A 124 -19.75 -0.09 -5.38
CA SER A 124 -20.94 -0.85 -5.75
C SER A 124 -21.34 -1.89 -4.70
N PHE A 125 -20.42 -2.28 -3.81
CA PHE A 125 -20.72 -3.16 -2.67
C PHE A 125 -21.31 -2.42 -1.47
N GLY A 126 -21.53 -1.11 -1.57
CA GLY A 126 -22.04 -0.27 -0.48
C GLY A 126 -20.95 0.22 0.48
N VAL A 127 -19.69 0.17 0.07
CA VAL A 127 -18.52 0.58 0.85
C VAL A 127 -18.09 1.98 0.45
N GLU A 128 -17.91 2.86 1.42
CA GLU A 128 -17.26 4.16 1.23
C GLU A 128 -15.74 3.94 1.07
N VAL A 129 -15.19 4.34 -0.07
CA VAL A 129 -13.75 4.33 -0.30
C VAL A 129 -13.17 5.67 0.14
N VAL A 130 -12.28 5.63 1.12
CA VAL A 130 -11.56 6.80 1.64
C VAL A 130 -10.09 6.76 1.28
N SER A 131 -9.44 7.92 1.34
CA SER A 131 -8.00 8.02 1.07
C SER A 131 -7.18 7.33 2.15
N SER A 132 -6.15 6.61 1.74
CA SER A 132 -5.14 6.04 2.63
C SER A 132 -3.97 6.99 2.92
N ALA A 133 -4.04 8.27 2.53
CA ALA A 133 -2.89 9.18 2.58
C ALA A 133 -2.22 9.26 3.96
N ASP A 134 -3.02 9.40 5.04
CA ASP A 134 -2.49 9.47 6.41
C ASP A 134 -1.85 8.16 6.86
N LEU A 135 -2.44 7.02 6.46
CA LEU A 135 -1.88 5.69 6.74
C LEU A 135 -0.57 5.49 5.97
N VAL A 136 -0.53 5.87 4.71
CA VAL A 136 0.68 5.83 3.88
C VAL A 136 1.78 6.67 4.50
N GLY A 137 1.50 7.94 4.85
CA GLY A 137 2.45 8.82 5.51
C GLY A 137 3.02 8.21 6.80
N ARG A 138 2.17 7.54 7.59
CA ARG A 138 2.58 6.91 8.84
C ARG A 138 3.43 5.65 8.64
N PHE A 139 3.04 4.76 7.72
CA PHE A 139 3.67 3.44 7.60
C PHE A 139 4.77 3.36 6.54
N GLU A 140 4.75 4.23 5.55
CA GLU A 140 5.82 4.33 4.58
C GLU A 140 7.03 5.10 5.13
N ALA A 141 6.82 6.17 5.93
CA ALA A 141 7.89 6.93 6.55
C ALA A 141 8.74 6.09 7.54
N HIS A 142 8.17 5.09 8.20
CA HIS A 142 8.93 4.16 9.03
C HIS A 142 9.93 3.30 8.24
N LEU A 143 9.65 3.00 6.98
CA LEU A 143 10.57 2.27 6.09
C LEU A 143 11.72 3.16 5.63
N SER A 144 11.45 4.46 5.41
CA SER A 144 12.47 5.41 4.98
C SER A 144 13.48 5.77 6.08
N MET A 145 13.18 5.56 7.35
CA MET A 145 14.15 5.82 8.43
C MET A 145 15.31 4.82 8.45
N ASP A 146 15.10 3.59 8.00
CA ASP A 146 16.19 2.63 7.81
C ASP A 146 16.95 2.88 6.49
N GLU A 147 16.28 3.38 5.46
CA GLU A 147 16.89 3.84 4.21
C GLU A 147 17.60 5.20 4.39
N LEU A 148 17.10 6.10 5.22
CA LEU A 148 17.74 7.36 5.57
C LEU A 148 19.06 7.19 6.34
N LYS A 149 19.29 6.06 7.00
CA LYS A 149 20.60 5.73 7.56
C LYS A 149 21.64 5.46 6.46
N ILE A 150 21.19 4.93 5.32
CA ILE A 150 22.04 4.75 4.12
C ILE A 150 22.27 6.09 3.42
N ASP A 151 21.22 6.92 3.36
CA ASP A 151 21.29 8.23 2.68
C ASP A 151 22.10 9.26 3.49
N ARG A 152 22.15 9.17 4.83
CA ARG A 152 23.05 10.01 5.64
C ARG A 152 24.52 9.74 5.37
N SER A 153 24.91 8.52 5.02
CA SER A 153 26.29 8.25 4.62
C SER A 153 26.60 8.89 3.26
N PHE A 154 25.66 8.82 2.32
CA PHE A 154 25.77 9.45 1.00
C PHE A 154 25.77 10.98 1.08
N VAL A 155 24.93 11.57 1.92
CA VAL A 155 24.92 13.03 2.16
C VAL A 155 26.18 13.48 2.89
N ASN A 156 26.69 12.70 3.84
CA ASN A 156 27.96 13.02 4.50
C ASN A 156 29.15 12.87 3.54
N ASP A 157 29.15 11.85 2.66
CA ASP A 157 30.15 11.70 1.61
C ASP A 157 30.11 12.86 0.60
N MET A 158 28.91 13.32 0.22
CA MET A 158 28.76 14.51 -0.65
C MET A 158 29.18 15.82 0.05
N LEU A 159 28.99 15.92 1.36
CA LEU A 159 29.43 17.09 2.13
C LEU A 159 30.92 17.05 2.45
N ASP A 160 31.53 15.87 2.53
CA ASP A 160 32.96 15.70 2.75
C ASP A 160 33.77 15.87 1.44
N ASP A 161 33.16 15.55 0.29
CA ASP A 161 33.76 15.71 -1.04
C ASP A 161 33.62 17.16 -1.58
N SER A 162 32.88 18.02 -0.87
CA SER A 162 32.86 19.45 -1.15
C SER A 162 34.11 20.14 -0.58
N GLN A 163 35.27 19.76 -1.10
CA GLN A 163 36.54 20.55 -1.00
C GLN A 163 36.42 21.91 -1.71
N ASP A 164 35.22 22.35 -2.05
CA ASP A 164 34.95 23.69 -2.61
C ASP A 164 34.79 24.78 -1.55
N LYS A 165 35.37 24.60 -0.36
CA LYS A 165 35.58 25.71 0.58
C LYS A 165 36.51 26.79 0.02
N ALA A 166 37.26 26.49 -1.03
CA ALA A 166 38.20 27.45 -1.63
C ALA A 166 37.56 28.43 -2.62
N LEU A 167 36.31 28.20 -3.06
CA LEU A 167 35.66 29.10 -4.02
C LEU A 167 34.75 30.17 -3.39
N VAL A 168 34.47 30.09 -2.10
CA VAL A 168 33.60 31.06 -1.41
C VAL A 168 34.44 32.17 -0.71
N GLU A 169 35.73 31.96 -0.46
CA GLU A 169 36.62 32.98 0.17
C GLU A 169 37.39 33.85 -0.83
N GLY A 170 37.10 33.73 -2.12
CA GLY A 170 37.85 34.47 -3.18
C GLY A 170 37.08 35.61 -3.84
N VAL A 171 35.96 36.07 -3.31
CA VAL A 171 35.21 37.23 -3.84
C VAL A 171 34.92 38.20 -2.71
N ILE A 172 35.94 39.01 -2.38
CA ILE A 172 35.82 40.35 -1.84
C ILE A 172 36.70 41.27 -2.68
#